data_d7b985a856d740b244e144c623227502
#
_entry.id   d7b985a856d740b244e144c623227502
#
_cell.length_a   1.000
_cell.length_b   1.000
_cell.length_c   1.000
_cell.angle_alpha   90.00
_cell.angle_beta   90.00
_cell.angle_gamma   90.00
#
_symmetry.space_group_name_H-M   'P 1'
#
loop_
_entity.id
_entity.type
_entity.pdbx_description
1 polymer ?
#
loop_
_entity_poly.entity_id
_entity_poly.type
_entity_poly.pdbx_seq_one_letter_code
_entity_poly.pdbx_strand_id
1 'polypeptide(L)'
;MPVKEQGFSLLEVLIAMAISSVLLLGAARFLPALQRESLTSTRKLALEDEIWLRVFTVAKHLQRAGYCHGICTGEGLEIVGQGDCVMVQWDANSNGIWDR
;
A
#
# COMPACT_ATOMS: atom_id res chain seq x y z
N MET A 1 -40.00 -49.59 -3.04
CA MET A 1 -40.57 -48.57 -3.93
C MET A 1 -39.69 -48.44 -5.13
N PRO A 2 -40.19 -48.66 -6.36
CA PRO A 2 -39.33 -48.40 -7.52
C PRO A 2 -39.07 -46.91 -7.64
N VAL A 3 -37.79 -46.54 -7.60
CA VAL A 3 -37.35 -45.21 -7.90
C VAL A 3 -37.62 -44.99 -9.39
N LYS A 4 -38.55 -44.12 -9.73
CA LYS A 4 -38.80 -43.70 -11.11
C LYS A 4 -37.59 -42.84 -11.51
N GLU A 5 -36.67 -43.41 -12.23
CA GLU A 5 -35.64 -42.66 -12.91
C GLU A 5 -36.29 -41.81 -14.00
N GLN A 6 -36.56 -40.55 -13.68
CA GLN A 6 -37.03 -39.59 -14.68
C GLN A 6 -35.79 -39.01 -15.33
N GLY A 7 -35.51 -39.39 -16.55
CA GLY A 7 -34.47 -38.79 -17.38
C GLY A 7 -34.81 -37.36 -17.72
N PHE A 8 -33.77 -36.50 -17.83
CA PHE A 8 -33.92 -35.13 -18.29
C PHE A 8 -34.42 -35.07 -19.73
N SER A 9 -35.34 -34.14 -20.03
CA SER A 9 -35.78 -33.90 -21.38
C SER A 9 -34.71 -33.11 -22.16
N LEU A 10 -34.63 -33.30 -23.47
CA LEU A 10 -33.70 -32.58 -24.35
C LEU A 10 -33.90 -31.07 -24.28
N LEU A 11 -35.15 -30.62 -24.15
CA LEU A 11 -35.52 -29.23 -24.00
C LEU A 11 -34.97 -28.62 -22.70
N GLU A 12 -35.01 -29.39 -21.62
CA GLU A 12 -34.52 -28.99 -20.30
C GLU A 12 -32.99 -28.75 -20.29
N VAL A 13 -32.25 -29.63 -20.97
CA VAL A 13 -30.82 -29.50 -21.17
C VAL A 13 -30.48 -28.24 -22.01
N LEU A 14 -31.24 -27.98 -23.07
CA LEU A 14 -31.05 -26.79 -23.90
C LEU A 14 -31.27 -25.49 -23.12
N ILE A 15 -32.31 -25.43 -22.30
CA ILE A 15 -32.59 -24.30 -21.45
C ILE A 15 -31.45 -24.09 -20.41
N ALA A 16 -31.00 -25.16 -19.79
CA ALA A 16 -29.91 -25.13 -18.83
C ALA A 16 -28.62 -24.62 -19.46
N MET A 17 -28.29 -25.06 -20.69
CA MET A 17 -27.09 -24.55 -21.42
C MET A 17 -27.23 -23.10 -21.78
N ALA A 18 -28.40 -22.63 -22.19
CA ALA A 18 -28.65 -21.23 -22.50
C ALA A 18 -28.44 -20.32 -21.28
N ILE A 19 -29.03 -20.68 -20.14
CA ILE A 19 -28.86 -19.92 -18.87
C ILE A 19 -27.43 -19.93 -18.42
N SER A 20 -26.75 -21.08 -18.45
CA SER A 20 -25.34 -21.21 -18.08
C SER A 20 -24.43 -20.34 -18.93
N SER A 21 -24.69 -20.24 -20.23
CA SER A 21 -23.92 -19.40 -21.15
C SER A 21 -24.04 -17.93 -20.80
N VAL A 22 -25.22 -17.44 -20.48
CA VAL A 22 -25.47 -16.04 -20.08
C VAL A 22 -24.75 -15.73 -18.75
N LEU A 23 -24.83 -16.64 -17.79
CA LEU A 23 -24.14 -16.48 -16.50
C LEU A 23 -22.62 -16.45 -16.65
N LEU A 24 -22.06 -17.33 -17.48
CA LEU A 24 -20.62 -17.35 -17.75
C LEU A 24 -20.13 -16.07 -18.43
N LEU A 25 -20.89 -15.54 -19.40
CA LEU A 25 -20.59 -14.28 -20.05
C LEU A 25 -20.61 -13.10 -19.07
N GLY A 26 -21.59 -13.08 -18.18
CA GLY A 26 -21.68 -12.10 -17.10
C GLY A 26 -20.48 -12.15 -16.16
N ALA A 27 -20.13 -13.32 -15.69
CA ALA A 27 -18.99 -13.55 -14.82
C ALA A 27 -17.65 -13.17 -15.49
N ALA A 28 -17.49 -13.53 -16.77
CA ALA A 28 -16.29 -13.22 -17.53
C ALA A 28 -16.05 -11.71 -17.71
N ARG A 29 -17.08 -10.91 -17.69
CA ARG A 29 -16.98 -9.45 -17.75
C ARG A 29 -16.80 -8.80 -16.39
N PHE A 30 -17.45 -9.34 -15.37
CA PHE A 30 -17.47 -8.80 -14.02
C PHE A 30 -16.15 -9.05 -13.27
N LEU A 31 -15.59 -10.23 -13.40
CA LEU A 31 -14.38 -10.63 -12.68
C LEU A 31 -13.15 -9.75 -13.00
N PRO A 32 -12.83 -9.43 -14.28
CA PRO A 32 -11.73 -8.52 -14.59
C PRO A 32 -11.93 -7.11 -14.05
N ALA A 33 -13.16 -6.63 -14.01
CA ALA A 33 -13.47 -5.32 -13.43
C ALA A 33 -13.16 -5.25 -11.93
N LEU A 34 -13.54 -6.28 -11.18
CA LEU A 34 -13.21 -6.41 -9.76
C LEU A 34 -11.70 -6.51 -9.53
N GLN A 35 -10.99 -7.27 -10.36
CA GLN A 35 -9.54 -7.40 -10.26
C GLN A 35 -8.83 -6.07 -10.49
N ARG A 36 -9.26 -5.27 -11.46
CA ARG A 36 -8.70 -3.94 -11.71
C ARG A 36 -8.91 -3.00 -10.53
N GLU A 37 -10.10 -3.00 -9.97
CA GLU A 37 -10.41 -2.18 -8.79
C GLU A 37 -9.56 -2.59 -7.59
N SER A 38 -9.46 -3.88 -7.32
CA SER A 38 -8.62 -4.42 -6.25
C SER A 38 -7.14 -4.05 -6.42
N LEU A 39 -6.59 -4.17 -7.63
CA LEU A 39 -5.21 -3.79 -7.92
C LEU A 39 -4.97 -2.28 -7.73
N THR A 40 -5.91 -1.45 -8.15
CA THR A 40 -5.83 0.00 -7.98
C THR A 40 -5.84 0.38 -6.51
N SER A 41 -6.72 -0.21 -5.71
CA SER A 41 -6.79 -0.01 -4.27
C SER A 41 -5.52 -0.46 -3.56
N THR A 42 -4.98 -1.62 -3.93
CA THR A 42 -3.72 -2.14 -3.37
C THR A 42 -2.54 -1.21 -3.69
N ARG A 43 -2.46 -0.67 -4.90
CA ARG A 43 -1.41 0.29 -5.27
C ARG A 43 -1.51 1.59 -4.49
N LYS A 44 -2.71 2.10 -4.28
CA LYS A 44 -2.92 3.31 -3.45
C LYS A 44 -2.47 3.08 -2.01
N LEU A 45 -2.86 1.97 -1.40
CA LEU A 45 -2.44 1.61 -0.04
C LEU A 45 -0.92 1.47 0.07
N ALA A 46 -0.28 0.81 -0.90
CA ALA A 46 1.17 0.67 -0.92
C ALA A 46 1.88 2.03 -1.03
N LEU A 47 1.35 2.96 -1.83
CA LEU A 47 1.89 4.31 -1.94
C LEU A 47 1.72 5.10 -0.64
N GLU A 48 0.56 5.02 -0.01
CA GLU A 48 0.30 5.67 1.27
C GLU A 48 1.24 5.15 2.36
N ASP A 49 1.44 3.84 2.44
CA ASP A 49 2.37 3.22 3.41
C ASP A 49 3.81 3.70 3.17
N GLU A 50 4.25 3.77 1.92
CA GLU A 50 5.59 4.26 1.59
C GLU A 50 5.76 5.73 1.98
N ILE A 51 4.78 6.57 1.70
CA ILE A 51 4.79 8.00 2.09
C ILE A 51 4.87 8.12 3.60
N TRP A 52 4.04 7.39 4.35
CA TRP A 52 4.04 7.44 5.80
C TRP A 52 5.37 6.97 6.40
N LEU A 53 5.98 5.92 5.87
CA LEU A 53 7.28 5.46 6.31
C LEU A 53 8.36 6.54 6.11
N ARG A 54 8.35 7.22 4.97
CA ARG A 54 9.28 8.32 4.69
C ARG A 54 9.05 9.51 5.60
N VAL A 55 7.80 9.93 5.77
CA VAL A 55 7.43 11.01 6.69
C VAL A 55 7.85 10.69 8.12
N PHE A 56 7.61 9.45 8.57
CA PHE A 56 7.99 9.02 9.91
C PHE A 56 9.52 9.02 10.11
N THR A 57 10.26 8.60 9.10
CA THR A 57 11.73 8.63 9.12
C THR A 57 12.25 10.05 9.23
N VAL A 58 11.74 10.97 8.41
CA VAL A 58 12.10 12.39 8.46
C VAL A 58 11.73 13.00 9.80
N ALA A 59 10.53 12.76 10.29
CA ALA A 59 10.08 13.25 11.59
C ALA A 59 10.99 12.77 12.73
N LYS A 60 11.42 11.51 12.69
CA LYS A 60 12.32 10.94 13.69
C LYS A 60 13.70 11.62 13.66
N HIS A 61 14.22 11.92 12.48
CA HIS A 61 15.48 12.65 12.36
C HIS A 61 15.34 14.10 12.84
N LEU A 62 14.24 14.77 12.49
CA LEU A 62 13.98 16.14 12.98
C LEU A 62 13.82 16.20 14.49
N GLN A 63 13.21 15.22 15.11
CA GLN A 63 13.09 15.14 16.57
C GLN A 63 14.44 14.97 17.29
N ARG A 64 15.42 14.38 16.63
CA ARG A 64 16.77 14.21 17.16
C ARG A 64 17.66 15.43 16.89
N ALA A 65 17.24 16.31 16.00
CA ALA A 65 18.00 17.51 15.63
C ALA A 65 18.40 18.32 16.87
N GLY A 66 19.65 18.67 16.97
CA GLY A 66 20.17 19.48 18.08
C GLY A 66 20.38 18.74 19.40
N TYR A 67 20.14 17.44 19.47
CA TYR A 67 20.49 16.67 20.67
C TYR A 67 22.00 16.59 20.81
N CYS A 68 22.52 17.06 21.96
CA CYS A 68 23.94 17.02 22.30
C CYS A 68 24.11 16.64 23.77
N HIS A 69 25.00 15.70 24.04
CA HIS A 69 25.43 15.39 25.40
C HIS A 69 26.61 16.27 25.80
N GLY A 70 26.29 17.50 26.19
CA GLY A 70 27.30 18.48 26.55
C GLY A 70 27.15 19.81 25.79
N ILE A 71 28.23 20.41 25.35
CA ILE A 71 28.24 21.65 24.60
C ILE A 71 28.75 21.39 23.19
N CYS A 72 27.84 21.20 22.25
CA CYS A 72 28.16 21.15 20.83
C CYS A 72 28.15 22.57 20.22
N THR A 73 29.07 22.84 19.32
CA THR A 73 29.14 24.12 18.61
C THR A 73 28.40 24.00 17.29
N GLY A 74 27.54 24.98 16.98
CA GLY A 74 26.80 25.05 15.73
C GLY A 74 25.29 24.81 15.93
N GLU A 75 24.57 24.80 14.83
CA GLU A 75 23.13 24.57 14.81
C GLU A 75 22.81 23.11 14.45
N GLY A 76 21.93 22.46 15.22
CA GLY A 76 21.52 21.08 14.97
C GLY A 76 20.61 20.90 13.76
N LEU A 77 20.09 22.00 13.23
CA LEU A 77 19.24 22.04 12.04
C LEU A 77 19.68 23.19 11.15
N GLU A 78 20.01 22.93 9.90
CA GLU A 78 20.38 23.92 8.91
C GLU A 78 19.60 23.70 7.62
N ILE A 79 19.09 24.78 7.04
CA ILE A 79 18.41 24.76 5.75
C ILE A 79 19.40 25.25 4.69
N VAL A 80 19.72 24.40 3.73
CA VAL A 80 20.71 24.65 2.67
C VAL A 80 20.02 24.67 1.31
N GLY A 81 20.67 25.33 0.33
CA GLY A 81 20.19 25.27 -1.05
C GLY A 81 18.85 25.96 -1.28
N GLN A 82 18.64 27.16 -0.71
CA GLN A 82 17.37 27.92 -0.87
C GLN A 82 16.10 27.19 -0.39
N GLY A 83 16.25 26.23 0.52
CA GLY A 83 15.14 25.46 1.05
C GLY A 83 14.97 24.05 0.46
N ASP A 84 15.84 23.67 -0.46
CA ASP A 84 15.75 22.35 -1.11
C ASP A 84 16.35 21.22 -0.26
N CYS A 85 17.17 21.55 0.73
CA CYS A 85 17.85 20.57 1.57
C CYS A 85 17.83 20.99 3.03
N VAL A 86 17.56 20.04 3.90
CA VAL A 86 17.62 20.20 5.35
C VAL A 86 18.73 19.30 5.89
N MET A 87 19.69 19.91 6.57
CA MET A 87 20.76 19.20 7.25
C MET A 87 20.42 19.08 8.73
N VAL A 88 20.44 17.87 9.23
CA VAL A 88 20.12 17.55 10.62
C VAL A 88 21.36 16.94 11.26
N GLN A 89 21.75 17.46 12.42
CA GLN A 89 22.91 17.00 13.18
C GLN A 89 22.48 16.65 14.61
N TRP A 90 23.01 15.56 15.12
CA TRP A 90 22.81 15.15 16.51
C TRP A 90 24.05 14.40 17.01
N ASP A 91 24.19 14.31 18.31
CA ASP A 91 25.27 13.55 18.97
C ASP A 91 24.77 12.12 19.19
N ALA A 92 25.10 11.19 18.27
CA ALA A 92 24.58 9.81 18.29
C ALA A 92 25.24 8.94 19.35
N ASN A 93 26.51 9.23 19.68
CA ASN A 93 27.31 8.44 20.61
C ASN A 93 27.56 9.12 21.96
N SER A 94 26.96 10.29 22.19
CA SER A 94 27.07 11.09 23.42
C SER A 94 28.51 11.51 23.74
N ASN A 95 29.29 11.83 22.71
CA ASN A 95 30.68 12.30 22.84
C ASN A 95 30.82 13.83 22.81
N GLY A 96 29.74 14.57 22.66
CA GLY A 96 29.74 16.01 22.58
C GLY A 96 30.11 16.56 21.21
N ILE A 97 30.12 15.75 20.17
CA ILE A 97 30.42 16.14 18.78
C ILE A 97 29.25 15.76 17.90
N TRP A 98 28.93 16.65 16.95
CA TRP A 98 27.88 16.39 15.96
C TRP A 98 28.23 15.23 15.03
N ASP A 99 27.33 14.28 14.92
CA ASP A 99 27.33 13.27 13.87
C ASP A 99 26.38 13.69 12.73
N ARG A 100 26.72 13.35 11.50
CA ARG A 100 25.92 13.66 10.30
C ARG A 100 25.26 12.45 9.73
#